data_2c30fbce3416e7e3b997ccc623bf1d94
#
_entry.id   2c30fbce3416e7e3b997ccc623bf1d94
#
_cell.length_a   1.000
_cell.length_b   1.000
_cell.length_c   1.000
_cell.angle_alpha   90.00
_cell.angle_beta   90.00
_cell.angle_gamma   90.00
#
_symmetry.space_group_name_H-M   'P 1'
#
loop_
_entity.id
_entity.type
_entity.pdbx_description
1 polymer ?
#
loop_
_entity_poly.entity_id
_entity_poly.type
_entity_poly.pdbx_seq_one_letter_code
_entity_poly.pdbx_strand_id
1 'polypeptide(L)'
;MAYTEIHPIKVTLGKAIDYICNKEKTENGFWISTHNCQHRTAEYEFGFTRKSMNSNVENLAFHAIQSFKKGEVTAEQAHEIGLETMKRMLDEQYEFVLSTHVDKACIHNHIIINSVNFHNGKAFSTEHDRKFSPAWKELKKYSDETVSYTHLRAHETLSDL
;
A
#
# COMPACT_ATOMS: atom_id res chain seq x y z
N MET A 1 -11.72 11.27 6.44
CA MET A 1 -10.30 10.99 6.58
C MET A 1 -10.06 9.49 6.75
N ALA A 2 -9.08 8.95 6.06
CA ALA A 2 -8.70 7.56 6.22
C ALA A 2 -7.89 7.37 7.51
N TYR A 3 -8.14 6.26 8.20
CA TYR A 3 -7.26 5.81 9.28
C TYR A 3 -6.10 5.05 8.67
N THR A 4 -4.89 5.30 9.13
CA THR A 4 -3.67 4.71 8.57
C THR A 4 -2.86 3.99 9.62
N GLU A 5 -2.28 2.85 9.23
CA GLU A 5 -1.34 2.08 10.03
C GLU A 5 -0.21 1.61 9.12
N ILE A 6 0.97 1.36 9.70
CA ILE A 6 2.08 0.71 9.01
C ILE A 6 2.86 -0.15 10.00
N HIS A 7 3.16 -1.39 9.61
CA HIS A 7 3.83 -2.37 10.45
C HIS A 7 4.93 -3.08 9.66
N PRO A 8 6.08 -3.39 10.30
CA PRO A 8 7.11 -4.18 9.64
C PRO A 8 6.69 -5.65 9.53
N ILE A 9 7.15 -6.31 8.48
CA ILE A 9 7.03 -7.76 8.29
C ILE A 9 8.43 -8.32 8.37
N LYS A 10 8.70 -9.12 9.41
CA LYS A 10 10.01 -9.74 9.64
C LYS A 10 10.06 -11.20 9.21
N VAL A 11 8.91 -11.86 9.22
CA VAL A 11 8.75 -13.27 8.84
C VAL A 11 7.41 -13.45 8.10
N THR A 12 7.23 -14.58 7.45
CA THR A 12 5.96 -14.97 6.82
C THR A 12 5.43 -13.96 5.78
N LEU A 13 6.33 -13.37 5.00
CA LEU A 13 5.96 -12.42 3.94
C LEU A 13 4.96 -13.03 2.94
N GLY A 14 5.18 -14.27 2.51
CA GLY A 14 4.29 -14.96 1.59
C GLY A 14 2.86 -15.09 2.11
N LYS A 15 2.71 -15.41 3.40
CA LYS A 15 1.39 -15.48 4.04
C LYS A 15 0.68 -14.14 4.09
N ALA A 16 1.45 -13.06 4.35
CA ALA A 16 0.89 -11.70 4.37
C ALA A 16 0.39 -11.29 2.99
N ILE A 17 1.16 -11.58 1.93
CA ILE A 17 0.75 -11.29 0.55
C ILE A 17 -0.49 -12.11 0.19
N ASP A 18 -0.52 -13.39 0.50
CA ASP A 18 -1.68 -14.26 0.24
C ASP A 18 -2.93 -13.75 0.95
N TYR A 19 -2.78 -13.28 2.18
CA TYR A 19 -3.90 -12.72 2.96
C TYR A 19 -4.50 -11.49 2.27
N ILE A 20 -3.66 -10.53 1.90
CA ILE A 20 -4.18 -9.30 1.27
C ILE A 20 -4.73 -9.54 -0.13
N CYS A 21 -4.24 -10.56 -0.82
CA CYS A 21 -4.68 -10.92 -2.18
C CYS A 21 -5.82 -11.94 -2.20
N ASN A 22 -6.47 -12.20 -1.09
CA ASN A 22 -7.58 -13.14 -0.99
C ASN A 22 -8.70 -12.76 -1.97
N LYS A 23 -9.05 -13.68 -2.84
CA LYS A 23 -10.06 -13.45 -3.89
C LYS A 23 -11.43 -13.07 -3.34
N GLU A 24 -11.84 -13.63 -2.20
CA GLU A 24 -13.11 -13.32 -1.56
C GLU A 24 -13.19 -11.89 -1.06
N LYS A 25 -12.06 -11.27 -0.76
CA LYS A 25 -11.95 -9.90 -0.24
C LYS A 25 -11.77 -8.85 -1.33
N THR A 26 -11.34 -9.26 -2.53
CA THR A 26 -10.90 -8.38 -3.61
C THR A 26 -11.71 -8.54 -4.91
N GLU A 27 -12.95 -9.01 -4.84
CA GLU A 27 -13.77 -9.33 -6.02
C GLU A 27 -13.01 -10.20 -7.02
N ASN A 28 -12.64 -11.42 -6.61
CA ASN A 28 -11.90 -12.38 -7.44
C ASN A 28 -10.54 -11.84 -7.94
N GLY A 29 -9.91 -10.96 -7.16
CA GLY A 29 -8.62 -10.37 -7.52
C GLY A 29 -8.71 -9.11 -8.38
N PHE A 30 -9.91 -8.63 -8.67
CA PHE A 30 -10.10 -7.42 -9.46
C PHE A 30 -9.43 -6.20 -8.81
N TRP A 31 -9.48 -6.10 -7.48
CA TRP A 31 -8.92 -4.98 -6.74
C TRP A 31 -7.50 -5.24 -6.24
N ILE A 32 -6.66 -5.84 -7.08
CA ILE A 32 -5.23 -6.04 -6.82
C ILE A 32 -4.43 -5.27 -7.85
N SER A 33 -3.50 -4.44 -7.40
CA SER A 33 -2.54 -3.74 -8.26
C SER A 33 -1.14 -3.90 -7.69
N THR A 34 -0.14 -3.83 -8.55
CA THR A 34 1.26 -3.99 -8.17
C THR A 34 2.12 -2.94 -8.84
N HIS A 35 3.28 -2.70 -8.26
CA HIS A 35 4.30 -1.85 -8.88
C HIS A 35 5.61 -2.63 -8.95
N ASN A 36 6.13 -2.79 -10.16
CA ASN A 36 7.39 -3.45 -10.48
C ASN A 36 7.49 -4.89 -9.94
N CYS A 37 6.36 -5.56 -9.76
CA CYS A 37 6.28 -6.97 -9.36
C CYS A 37 4.92 -7.55 -9.75
N GLN A 38 4.77 -8.87 -9.59
CA GLN A 38 3.51 -9.57 -9.76
C GLN A 38 3.08 -10.13 -8.40
N HIS A 39 1.80 -10.04 -8.06
CA HIS A 39 1.35 -10.43 -6.72
C HIS A 39 1.61 -11.91 -6.39
N ARG A 40 1.55 -12.79 -7.39
CA ARG A 40 1.75 -14.24 -7.19
C ARG A 40 3.20 -14.60 -6.87
N THR A 41 4.16 -13.80 -7.30
CA THR A 41 5.58 -14.04 -7.12
C THR A 41 6.29 -12.94 -6.33
N ALA A 42 5.53 -12.01 -5.76
CA ALA A 42 6.08 -10.84 -5.07
C ALA A 42 7.05 -11.21 -3.94
N GLU A 43 6.76 -12.27 -3.18
CA GLU A 43 7.65 -12.75 -2.12
C GLU A 43 9.06 -12.99 -2.65
N TYR A 44 9.17 -13.67 -3.78
CA TYR A 44 10.45 -14.01 -4.41
C TYR A 44 11.09 -12.80 -5.08
N GLU A 45 10.30 -11.96 -5.72
CA GLU A 45 10.77 -10.73 -6.37
C GLU A 45 11.33 -9.74 -5.35
N PHE A 46 10.67 -9.59 -4.21
CA PHE A 46 11.15 -8.76 -3.09
C PHE A 46 12.49 -9.30 -2.57
N GLY A 47 12.57 -10.60 -2.37
CA GLY A 47 13.80 -11.26 -1.92
C GLY A 47 14.96 -11.11 -2.92
N PHE A 48 14.67 -11.22 -4.20
CA PHE A 48 15.64 -11.02 -5.26
C PHE A 48 16.19 -9.59 -5.23
N THR A 49 15.34 -8.60 -5.08
CA THR A 49 15.75 -7.19 -4.98
C THR A 49 16.66 -6.95 -3.78
N ARG A 50 16.27 -7.44 -2.60
CA ARG A 50 17.10 -7.32 -1.39
C ARG A 50 18.47 -7.95 -1.58
N LYS A 51 18.51 -9.13 -2.16
CA LYS A 51 19.76 -9.86 -2.42
C LYS A 51 20.62 -9.13 -3.45
N SER A 52 20.03 -8.68 -4.56
CA SER A 52 20.72 -7.97 -5.63
C SER A 52 21.34 -6.66 -5.17
N MET A 53 20.72 -6.01 -4.20
CA MET A 53 21.21 -4.76 -3.61
C MET A 53 22.11 -4.98 -2.40
N ASN A 54 22.48 -6.22 -2.09
CA ASN A 54 23.32 -6.57 -0.94
C ASN A 54 22.75 -6.02 0.37
N SER A 55 21.44 -6.03 0.51
CA SER A 55 20.78 -5.46 1.70
C SER A 55 20.79 -6.45 2.86
N ASN A 56 21.14 -5.95 4.04
CA ASN A 56 21.13 -6.69 5.30
C ASN A 56 19.96 -6.27 6.20
N VAL A 57 18.91 -5.69 5.61
CA VAL A 57 17.74 -5.23 6.39
C VAL A 57 17.06 -6.41 7.09
N GLU A 58 16.70 -6.22 8.35
CA GLU A 58 15.98 -7.20 9.15
C GLU A 58 14.52 -7.33 8.68
N ASN A 59 13.91 -6.22 8.30
CA ASN A 59 12.52 -6.21 7.84
C ASN A 59 12.45 -6.67 6.38
N LEU A 60 11.59 -7.65 6.11
CA LEU A 60 11.36 -8.15 4.74
C LEU A 60 10.51 -7.18 3.92
N ALA A 61 9.54 -6.55 4.56
CA ALA A 61 8.60 -5.64 3.92
C ALA A 61 7.87 -4.84 4.99
N PHE A 62 6.99 -3.95 4.54
CA PHE A 62 6.09 -3.18 5.42
C PHE A 62 4.65 -3.36 4.97
N HIS A 63 3.74 -3.53 5.92
CA HIS A 63 2.33 -3.64 5.66
C HIS A 63 1.66 -2.31 6.06
N ALA A 64 1.22 -1.55 5.06
CA ALA A 64 0.48 -0.31 5.26
C ALA A 64 -1.01 -0.57 5.08
N ILE A 65 -1.83 0.08 5.88
CA ILE A 65 -3.29 -0.05 5.85
C ILE A 65 -3.91 1.34 5.80
N GLN A 66 -4.88 1.52 4.89
CA GLN A 66 -5.75 2.70 4.86
C GLN A 66 -7.18 2.20 5.06
N SER A 67 -7.84 2.67 6.11
CA SER A 67 -9.23 2.30 6.43
C SER A 67 -10.14 3.49 6.23
N PHE A 68 -11.25 3.28 5.55
CA PHE A 68 -12.24 4.32 5.26
C PHE A 68 -13.51 4.09 6.05
N LYS A 69 -14.18 5.16 6.42
CA LYS A 69 -15.49 5.06 7.08
C LYS A 69 -16.53 4.53 6.10
N LYS A 70 -17.55 3.88 6.63
CA LYS A 70 -18.66 3.39 5.82
C LYS A 70 -19.26 4.53 4.99
N GLY A 71 -19.34 4.33 3.68
CA GLY A 71 -19.90 5.30 2.73
C GLY A 71 -18.99 6.47 2.36
N GLU A 72 -17.78 6.55 2.92
CA GLU A 72 -16.83 7.64 2.62
C GLU A 72 -16.30 7.56 1.18
N VAL A 73 -16.04 6.35 0.70
CA VAL A 73 -15.49 6.10 -0.63
C VAL A 73 -16.17 4.89 -1.29
N THR A 74 -16.14 4.86 -2.62
CA THR A 74 -16.43 3.66 -3.40
C THR A 74 -15.19 2.77 -3.46
N ALA A 75 -15.33 1.52 -3.87
CA ALA A 75 -14.20 0.61 -4.07
C ALA A 75 -13.18 1.20 -5.07
N GLU A 76 -13.68 1.76 -6.18
CA GLU A 76 -12.84 2.40 -7.19
C GLU A 76 -12.06 3.59 -6.62
N GLN A 77 -12.73 4.46 -5.88
CA GLN A 77 -12.07 5.61 -5.23
C GLN A 77 -11.03 5.17 -4.20
N ALA A 78 -11.34 4.17 -3.38
CA ALA A 78 -10.40 3.63 -2.40
C ALA A 78 -9.15 3.09 -3.07
N HIS A 79 -9.31 2.32 -4.15
CA HIS A 79 -8.19 1.74 -4.89
C HIS A 79 -7.32 2.84 -5.52
N GLU A 80 -7.93 3.83 -6.13
CA GLU A 80 -7.24 4.99 -6.69
C GLU A 80 -6.46 5.77 -5.62
N ILE A 81 -7.08 5.99 -4.46
CA ILE A 81 -6.44 6.65 -3.32
C ILE A 81 -5.19 5.88 -2.89
N GLY A 82 -5.29 4.56 -2.79
CA GLY A 82 -4.16 3.71 -2.42
C GLY A 82 -3.00 3.82 -3.40
N LEU A 83 -3.27 3.72 -4.70
CA LEU A 83 -2.26 3.84 -5.74
C LEU A 83 -1.59 5.21 -5.75
N GLU A 84 -2.37 6.28 -5.66
CA GLU A 84 -1.84 7.65 -5.67
C GLU A 84 -1.04 7.95 -4.40
N THR A 85 -1.48 7.44 -3.24
CA THR A 85 -0.73 7.57 -1.98
C THR A 85 0.64 6.93 -2.11
N MET A 86 0.71 5.71 -2.66
CA MET A 86 1.98 5.01 -2.85
C MET A 86 2.87 5.73 -3.87
N LYS A 87 2.30 6.24 -4.95
CA LYS A 87 3.05 7.00 -5.94
C LYS A 87 3.73 8.21 -5.31
N ARG A 88 3.03 8.98 -4.51
CA ARG A 88 3.57 10.16 -3.83
C ARG A 88 4.57 9.80 -2.75
N MET A 89 4.29 8.76 -1.97
CA MET A 89 5.13 8.36 -0.86
C MET A 89 6.42 7.66 -1.31
N LEU A 90 6.34 6.79 -2.29
CA LEU A 90 7.44 5.92 -2.71
C LEU A 90 8.18 6.39 -3.96
N ASP A 91 7.65 7.39 -4.64
CA ASP A 91 8.25 7.95 -5.87
C ASP A 91 8.60 6.87 -6.91
N GLU A 92 7.76 5.82 -7.00
CA GLU A 92 7.93 4.71 -7.94
C GLU A 92 9.23 3.90 -7.75
N GLN A 93 9.87 4.00 -6.59
CA GLN A 93 11.19 3.40 -6.33
C GLN A 93 11.15 2.13 -5.46
N TYR A 94 9.97 1.69 -5.04
CA TYR A 94 9.79 0.49 -4.23
C TYR A 94 8.74 -0.41 -4.85
N GLU A 95 9.01 -1.71 -4.88
CA GLU A 95 8.01 -2.69 -5.28
C GLU A 95 6.91 -2.73 -4.23
N PHE A 96 5.66 -2.83 -4.65
CA PHE A 96 4.55 -3.04 -3.72
C PHE A 96 3.42 -3.85 -4.35
N VAL A 97 2.64 -4.47 -3.49
CA VAL A 97 1.36 -5.12 -3.82
C VAL A 97 0.27 -4.39 -3.04
N LEU A 98 -0.73 -3.89 -3.75
CA LEU A 98 -1.85 -3.19 -3.16
C LEU A 98 -3.13 -3.96 -3.43
N SER A 99 -3.94 -4.15 -2.41
CA SER A 99 -5.28 -4.73 -2.56
C SER A 99 -6.31 -3.86 -1.85
N THR A 100 -7.51 -3.78 -2.44
CA THR A 100 -8.65 -3.12 -1.81
C THR A 100 -9.65 -4.20 -1.39
N HIS A 101 -9.91 -4.26 -0.08
CA HIS A 101 -10.85 -5.21 0.50
C HIS A 101 -12.26 -4.60 0.51
N VAL A 102 -13.17 -5.27 -0.17
CA VAL A 102 -14.54 -4.79 -0.40
C VAL A 102 -15.61 -5.73 0.17
N ASP A 103 -15.19 -6.74 0.93
CA ASP A 103 -16.09 -7.76 1.51
C ASP A 103 -16.88 -7.25 2.72
N LYS A 104 -16.55 -6.08 3.24
CA LYS A 104 -17.22 -5.47 4.40
C LYS A 104 -17.66 -4.04 4.09
N ALA A 105 -18.55 -3.51 4.93
CA ALA A 105 -19.10 -2.15 4.77
C ALA A 105 -18.01 -1.06 4.81
N CYS A 106 -16.96 -1.25 5.61
CA CYS A 106 -15.82 -0.34 5.66
C CYS A 106 -14.74 -0.86 4.71
N ILE A 107 -14.42 -0.08 3.71
CA ILE A 107 -13.42 -0.44 2.70
C ILE A 107 -12.02 -0.20 3.26
N HIS A 108 -11.08 -1.12 2.97
CA HIS A 108 -9.69 -1.03 3.41
C HIS A 108 -8.75 -1.27 2.23
N ASN A 109 -7.70 -0.47 2.16
CA ASN A 109 -6.54 -0.78 1.34
C ASN A 109 -5.47 -1.44 2.19
N HIS A 110 -4.90 -2.52 1.68
CA HIS A 110 -3.73 -3.18 2.26
C HIS A 110 -2.59 -3.09 1.25
N ILE A 111 -1.44 -2.59 1.68
CA ILE A 111 -0.29 -2.45 0.82
C ILE A 111 0.91 -3.12 1.48
N ILE A 112 1.57 -4.02 0.76
CA ILE A 112 2.82 -4.63 1.21
C ILE A 112 3.94 -4.07 0.34
N ILE A 113 4.87 -3.35 0.98
CA ILE A 113 5.95 -2.59 0.35
C ILE A 113 7.26 -3.29 0.63
N ASN A 114 8.08 -3.53 -0.41
CA ASN A 114 9.42 -4.08 -0.20
C ASN A 114 10.25 -3.12 0.65
N SER A 115 11.11 -3.68 1.48
CA SER A 115 11.94 -2.93 2.42
C SER A 115 13.10 -2.18 1.78
N VAL A 116 13.38 -2.39 0.50
CA VAL A 116 14.55 -1.83 -0.19
C VAL A 116 14.14 -1.16 -1.50
N ASN A 117 14.71 0.01 -1.75
CA ASN A 117 14.59 0.70 -3.03
C ASN A 117 15.25 -0.13 -4.13
N PHE A 118 14.52 -0.45 -5.20
CA PHE A 118 15.06 -1.30 -6.28
C PHE A 118 16.01 -0.57 -7.23
N HIS A 119 16.15 0.76 -7.10
CA HIS A 119 17.13 1.54 -7.89
C HIS A 119 18.47 1.68 -7.17
N ASN A 120 18.46 2.00 -5.88
CA ASN A 120 19.68 2.35 -5.14
C ASN A 120 19.94 1.49 -3.90
N GLY A 121 19.06 0.56 -3.58
CA GLY A 121 19.22 -0.32 -2.42
C GLY A 121 18.98 0.33 -1.07
N LYS A 122 18.55 1.58 -1.05
CA LYS A 122 18.29 2.28 0.22
C LYS A 122 17.14 1.63 0.96
N ALA A 123 17.35 1.34 2.24
CA ALA A 123 16.31 0.78 3.09
C ALA A 123 15.17 1.77 3.31
N PHE A 124 13.94 1.26 3.29
CA PHE A 124 12.78 2.03 3.70
C PHE A 124 12.95 2.39 5.19
N SER A 125 13.03 3.67 5.49
CA SER A 125 13.36 4.12 6.83
C SER A 125 12.20 3.95 7.79
N THR A 126 12.40 3.07 8.76
CA THR A 126 11.50 2.92 9.88
C THR A 126 12.33 2.83 11.15
N GLU A 127 13.01 3.88 11.47
CA GLU A 127 13.80 3.91 12.70
C GLU A 127 12.95 3.59 13.93
N HIS A 128 11.62 3.70 13.78
CA HIS A 128 10.69 3.36 14.85
C HIS A 128 9.49 2.59 14.28
N ASP A 129 9.49 1.29 14.50
CA ASP A 129 8.39 0.38 14.15
C ASP A 129 7.13 0.62 15.00
N ARG A 130 6.77 1.88 15.22
CA ARG A 130 5.69 2.26 16.12
C ARG A 130 4.71 3.23 15.45
N LYS A 131 3.50 3.25 15.98
CA LYS A 131 2.55 4.31 15.70
C LYS A 131 3.26 5.66 15.89
N PHE A 132 3.08 6.57 14.93
CA PHE A 132 3.76 7.86 14.86
C PHE A 132 5.23 7.82 14.38
N SER A 133 5.68 6.69 13.82
CA SER A 133 6.98 6.63 13.14
C SER A 133 7.03 7.62 11.95
N PRO A 134 8.23 7.95 11.44
CA PRO A 134 8.34 8.75 10.22
C PRO A 134 7.54 8.17 9.05
N ALA A 135 7.59 6.85 8.87
CA ALA A 135 6.83 6.17 7.82
C ALA A 135 5.32 6.33 8.00
N TRP A 136 4.81 6.23 9.23
CA TRP A 136 3.41 6.46 9.53
C TRP A 136 2.98 7.91 9.22
N LYS A 137 3.83 8.88 9.58
CA LYS A 137 3.55 10.30 9.32
C LYS A 137 3.49 10.60 7.83
N GLU A 138 4.39 10.03 7.04
CA GLU A 138 4.37 10.16 5.59
C GLU A 138 3.12 9.51 5.00
N LEU A 139 2.81 8.29 5.41
CA LEU A 139 1.62 7.59 4.96
C LEU A 139 0.37 8.41 5.25
N LYS A 140 0.23 8.92 6.48
CA LYS A 140 -0.92 9.74 6.87
C LYS A 140 -1.01 11.01 6.03
N LYS A 141 0.10 11.72 5.87
CA LYS A 141 0.15 12.96 5.09
C LYS A 141 -0.32 12.73 3.66
N TYR A 142 0.28 11.77 2.96
CA TYR A 142 -0.05 11.51 1.57
C TYR A 142 -1.44 10.90 1.41
N SER A 143 -1.89 10.12 2.38
CA SER A 143 -3.25 9.59 2.41
C SER A 143 -4.28 10.72 2.51
N ASP A 144 -4.10 11.65 3.44
CA ASP A 144 -5.01 12.78 3.63
C ASP A 144 -5.06 13.67 2.38
N GLU A 145 -3.91 13.97 1.79
CA GLU A 145 -3.82 14.76 0.54
C GLU A 145 -4.54 14.06 -0.61
N THR A 146 -4.37 12.75 -0.75
CA THR A 146 -4.97 11.98 -1.84
C THR A 146 -6.47 11.84 -1.66
N VAL A 147 -6.96 11.64 -0.45
CA VAL A 147 -8.41 11.59 -0.16
C VAL A 147 -9.05 12.91 -0.55
N SER A 148 -8.46 14.03 -0.15
CA SER A 148 -8.97 15.36 -0.47
C SER A 148 -8.98 15.60 -1.99
N TYR A 149 -7.91 15.24 -2.68
CA TYR A 149 -7.79 15.38 -4.14
C TYR A 149 -8.85 14.54 -4.86
N THR A 150 -9.04 13.30 -4.45
CA THR A 150 -10.01 12.39 -5.08
C THR A 150 -11.44 12.88 -4.90
N HIS A 151 -11.79 13.38 -3.72
CA HIS A 151 -13.11 13.96 -3.46
C HIS A 151 -13.34 15.23 -4.29
N LEU A 152 -12.34 16.09 -4.39
CA LEU A 152 -12.42 17.32 -5.19
C LEU A 152 -12.62 16.99 -6.68
N ARG A 153 -11.86 16.04 -7.21
CA ARG A 153 -11.97 15.61 -8.60
C ARG A 153 -13.35 15.00 -8.92
N ALA A 154 -13.89 14.20 -8.02
CA ALA A 154 -15.23 13.63 -8.18
C ALA A 154 -16.30 14.73 -8.22
N HIS A 155 -16.17 15.75 -7.37
CA HIS A 155 -17.08 16.90 -7.35
C HIS A 155 -17.01 17.69 -8.65
N GLU A 156 -15.82 17.96 -9.17
CA GLU A 156 -15.63 18.65 -10.47
C GLU A 156 -16.28 17.88 -11.61
N THR A 157 -16.10 16.56 -11.66
CA THR A 157 -16.71 15.71 -12.69
C THR A 157 -18.23 15.79 -12.65
N LEU A 158 -18.82 15.82 -11.45
CA LEU A 158 -20.28 15.98 -11.31
C LEU A 158 -20.76 17.36 -11.75
N SER A 159 -19.94 18.39 -11.55
CA SER A 159 -20.27 19.75 -11.98
C SER A 159 -20.26 19.93 -13.51
N ASP A 160 -19.47 19.13 -14.21
CA ASP A 160 -19.34 19.18 -15.68
C ASP A 160 -20.47 18.43 -16.40
N LEU A 161 -21.29 17.72 -15.66
CA LEU A 161 -22.47 17.04 -16.20
C LEU A 161 -23.69 17.96 -16.19
#